data_2c1c643fd5638e7b7611bea779df2961
#
_entry.id   2c1c643fd5638e7b7611bea779df2961
#
_cell.length_a   1.000
_cell.length_b   1.000
_cell.length_c   1.000
_cell.angle_alpha   90.00
_cell.angle_beta   90.00
_cell.angle_gamma   90.00
#
_symmetry.space_group_name_H-M   'P 1'
#
loop_
_entity.id
_entity.type
_entity.pdbx_description
1 polymer ?
#
loop_
_entity_poly.entity_id
_entity_poly.type
_entity_poly.pdbx_seq_one_letter_code
_entity_poly.pdbx_strand_id
1 'polypeptide(L)'
;AKEGVELMITDSTQEAQQLAERLCSTNVTRREIEKDICTQVEERIKQLGIEKDMAIVVDGPNWHPGVIGIVASRILDELHRPVLVITVNDGIGKGSCRSIPAFNIYEALAAQSDLLIQFGGHKMAAGFSIKAENIEEFRKRMNEYAKEHLTEEDCIPVLDIEEVIPVEKLTVDFVKSLDLLEPCGCDNPKPLFASNNIFVETARYIGADKRHFKCQLGKNSDLIDAIFWGAGEPQPCRAGDNINIVFEPEIHEWYGEHVQLICKDIRVDKKRIITRDFLADVYRKIRSILREPRLAEDVKRLLTEGTGFDAADIDIALA
;
A
#
# COMPACT_ATOMS: atom_id res chain seq x y z
N ALA A 1 11.40 24.63 -7.11
CA ALA A 1 10.59 25.51 -6.27
C ALA A 1 10.36 26.88 -6.94
N LYS A 2 11.41 27.56 -7.44
CA LYS A 2 11.30 28.91 -8.03
C LYS A 2 10.32 28.92 -9.21
N GLU A 3 10.48 28.05 -10.20
CA GLU A 3 9.57 27.94 -11.34
C GLU A 3 8.11 27.60 -10.93
N GLY A 4 7.92 26.84 -9.85
CA GLY A 4 6.59 26.56 -9.33
C GLY A 4 5.91 27.82 -8.76
N VAL A 5 6.66 28.67 -8.09
CA VAL A 5 6.15 29.97 -7.63
C VAL A 5 5.86 30.89 -8.82
N GLU A 6 6.77 30.97 -9.79
CA GLU A 6 6.58 31.75 -11.01
C GLU A 6 5.32 31.35 -11.77
N LEU A 7 5.04 30.02 -11.89
CA LEU A 7 3.81 29.51 -12.47
C LEU A 7 2.54 30.01 -11.75
N MET A 8 2.59 30.11 -10.42
CA MET A 8 1.43 30.50 -9.62
C MET A 8 1.16 32.01 -9.62
N ILE A 9 2.15 32.84 -9.96
CA ILE A 9 2.04 34.30 -9.90
C ILE A 9 2.09 35.01 -11.25
N THR A 10 2.37 34.28 -12.36
CA THR A 10 2.41 34.88 -13.69
C THR A 10 1.01 35.19 -14.23
N ASP A 11 0.83 36.37 -14.81
CA ASP A 11 -0.38 36.78 -15.51
C ASP A 11 -0.36 36.39 -17.00
N SER A 12 0.76 35.87 -17.51
CA SER A 12 0.95 35.48 -18.90
C SER A 12 0.58 34.02 -19.15
N THR A 13 -0.50 33.77 -19.87
CA THR A 13 -0.91 32.41 -20.27
C THR A 13 0.19 31.64 -21.01
N GLN A 14 0.96 32.34 -21.89
CA GLN A 14 2.05 31.71 -22.62
C GLN A 14 3.20 31.30 -21.70
N GLU A 15 3.56 32.15 -20.76
CA GLU A 15 4.59 31.83 -19.75
C GLU A 15 4.13 30.71 -18.81
N ALA A 16 2.88 30.76 -18.35
CA ALA A 16 2.27 29.70 -17.53
C ALA A 16 2.34 28.34 -18.23
N GLN A 17 2.01 28.27 -19.52
CA GLN A 17 2.10 27.03 -20.29
C GLN A 17 3.52 26.51 -20.37
N GLN A 18 4.51 27.37 -20.68
CA GLN A 18 5.93 26.97 -20.75
C GLN A 18 6.46 26.47 -19.40
N LEU A 19 6.08 27.15 -18.30
CA LEU A 19 6.46 26.73 -16.95
C LEU A 19 5.82 25.38 -16.58
N ALA A 20 4.54 25.18 -16.89
CA ALA A 20 3.84 23.93 -16.68
C ALA A 20 4.49 22.76 -17.44
N GLU A 21 4.80 22.93 -18.72
CA GLU A 21 5.47 21.91 -19.54
C GLU A 21 6.85 21.54 -18.97
N ARG A 22 7.65 22.52 -18.53
CA ARG A 22 8.96 22.27 -17.89
C ARG A 22 8.81 21.53 -16.55
N LEU A 23 7.86 21.93 -15.72
CA LEU A 23 7.60 21.26 -14.45
C LEU A 23 7.09 19.83 -14.65
N CYS A 24 6.21 19.60 -15.63
CA CYS A 24 5.77 18.26 -16.01
C CYS A 24 6.93 17.38 -16.46
N SER A 25 7.80 17.88 -17.36
CA SER A 25 8.99 17.17 -17.80
C SER A 25 9.94 16.82 -16.65
N THR A 26 10.22 17.80 -15.77
CA THR A 26 11.03 17.60 -14.58
C THR A 26 10.43 16.55 -13.66
N ASN A 27 9.10 16.53 -13.50
CA ASN A 27 8.41 15.55 -12.68
C ASN A 27 8.46 14.13 -13.27
N VAL A 28 8.42 14.00 -14.61
CA VAL A 28 8.63 12.70 -15.29
C VAL A 28 10.03 12.18 -14.97
N THR A 29 11.07 12.98 -15.18
CA THR A 29 12.46 12.61 -14.86
C THR A 29 12.64 12.25 -13.38
N ARG A 30 12.03 13.04 -12.48
CA ARG A 30 12.07 12.72 -11.06
C ARG A 30 11.47 11.33 -10.74
N ARG A 31 10.33 10.99 -11.37
CA ARG A 31 9.68 9.67 -11.20
C ARG A 31 10.54 8.52 -11.74
N GLU A 32 11.23 8.73 -12.83
CA GLU A 32 12.16 7.73 -13.38
C GLU A 32 13.33 7.49 -12.43
N ILE A 33 13.97 8.56 -11.95
CA ILE A 33 15.05 8.48 -10.95
C ILE A 33 14.55 7.80 -9.65
N GLU A 34 13.36 8.16 -9.19
CA GLU A 34 12.74 7.57 -8.00
C GLU A 34 12.54 6.06 -8.16
N LYS A 35 11.99 5.62 -9.30
CA LYS A 35 11.77 4.21 -9.59
C LYS A 35 13.08 3.42 -9.63
N ASP A 36 14.10 3.98 -10.27
CA ASP A 36 15.41 3.36 -10.34
C ASP A 36 16.07 3.22 -8.95
N ILE A 37 16.03 4.28 -8.14
CA ILE A 37 16.56 4.24 -6.76
C ILE A 37 15.75 3.26 -5.90
N CYS A 38 14.42 3.20 -6.00
CA CYS A 38 13.60 2.22 -5.28
C CYS A 38 14.08 0.80 -5.57
N THR A 39 14.23 0.44 -6.85
CA THR A 39 14.72 -0.89 -7.23
C THR A 39 16.09 -1.19 -6.64
N GLN A 40 17.02 -0.25 -6.71
CA GLN A 40 18.36 -0.42 -6.12
C GLN A 40 18.31 -0.57 -4.59
N VAL A 41 17.45 0.18 -3.91
CA VAL A 41 17.24 0.10 -2.44
C VAL A 41 16.68 -1.26 -2.06
N GLU A 42 15.65 -1.76 -2.76
CA GLU A 42 15.06 -3.07 -2.51
C GLU A 42 16.08 -4.21 -2.70
N GLU A 43 16.88 -4.14 -3.79
CA GLU A 43 17.96 -5.09 -4.01
C GLU A 43 19.02 -5.03 -2.91
N ARG A 44 19.37 -3.82 -2.47
CA ARG A 44 20.36 -3.60 -1.43
C ARG A 44 19.89 -4.12 -0.06
N ILE A 45 18.62 -3.91 0.29
CA ILE A 45 17.98 -4.46 1.49
C ILE A 45 18.11 -6.00 1.49
N LYS A 46 17.79 -6.66 0.37
CA LYS A 46 17.94 -8.12 0.23
C LYS A 46 19.40 -8.58 0.34
N GLN A 47 20.33 -7.87 -0.30
CA GLN A 47 21.77 -8.19 -0.23
C GLN A 47 22.31 -8.09 1.20
N LEU A 48 21.83 -7.12 1.98
CA LEU A 48 22.22 -6.93 3.37
C LEU A 48 21.48 -7.90 4.32
N GLY A 49 20.38 -8.52 3.88
CA GLY A 49 19.57 -9.42 4.70
C GLY A 49 18.84 -8.71 5.85
N ILE A 50 18.47 -7.43 5.65
CA ILE A 50 17.89 -6.55 6.68
C ILE A 50 16.37 -6.38 6.55
N GLU A 51 15.68 -7.18 5.72
CA GLU A 51 14.22 -7.08 5.52
C GLU A 51 13.40 -7.23 6.81
N LYS A 52 13.97 -7.93 7.79
CA LYS A 52 13.34 -8.20 9.09
C LYS A 52 13.89 -7.35 10.24
N ASP A 53 14.78 -6.43 9.94
CA ASP A 53 15.29 -5.51 10.96
C ASP A 53 14.19 -4.57 11.45
N MET A 54 14.20 -4.21 12.73
CA MET A 54 13.20 -3.31 13.32
C MET A 54 13.33 -1.87 12.82
N ALA A 55 14.52 -1.48 12.32
CA ALA A 55 14.75 -0.24 11.58
C ALA A 55 15.60 -0.55 10.35
N ILE A 56 15.12 -0.20 9.17
CA ILE A 56 15.77 -0.45 7.89
C ILE A 56 16.75 0.68 7.61
N VAL A 57 18.03 0.43 7.73
CA VAL A 57 19.10 1.39 7.39
C VAL A 57 19.81 0.89 6.14
N VAL A 58 19.61 1.56 5.03
CA VAL A 58 20.16 1.16 3.73
C VAL A 58 20.99 2.28 3.12
N ASP A 59 22.15 1.93 2.58
CA ASP A 59 23.07 2.86 1.93
C ASP A 59 23.40 2.45 0.51
N GLY A 60 23.66 3.44 -0.34
CA GLY A 60 24.12 3.21 -1.68
C GLY A 60 24.80 4.45 -2.29
N PRO A 61 25.57 4.26 -3.38
CA PRO A 61 26.32 5.33 -3.99
C PRO A 61 25.46 6.16 -4.94
N ASN A 62 25.72 7.47 -4.98
CA ASN A 62 25.21 8.38 -6.02
C ASN A 62 23.68 8.46 -6.16
N TRP A 63 22.89 8.08 -5.17
CA TRP A 63 21.46 8.33 -5.17
C TRP A 63 21.16 9.81 -5.05
N HIS A 64 20.15 10.29 -5.77
CA HIS A 64 19.84 11.71 -5.77
C HIS A 64 19.29 12.16 -4.40
N PRO A 65 19.96 13.10 -3.67
CA PRO A 65 19.59 13.45 -2.29
C PRO A 65 18.19 14.07 -2.15
N GLY A 66 17.66 14.68 -3.22
CA GLY A 66 16.29 15.21 -3.24
C GLY A 66 15.21 14.14 -3.47
N VAL A 67 15.60 12.89 -3.74
CA VAL A 67 14.66 11.79 -4.04
C VAL A 67 14.64 10.73 -2.96
N ILE A 68 15.75 10.52 -2.23
CA ILE A 68 15.87 9.47 -1.20
C ILE A 68 14.80 9.56 -0.12
N GLY A 69 14.27 10.76 0.18
CA GLY A 69 13.19 10.92 1.14
C GLY A 69 11.84 10.37 0.64
N ILE A 70 11.58 10.44 -0.67
CA ILE A 70 10.40 9.84 -1.29
C ILE A 70 10.55 8.32 -1.32
N VAL A 71 11.76 7.85 -1.64
CA VAL A 71 12.09 6.42 -1.59
C VAL A 71 11.92 5.85 -0.18
N ALA A 72 12.42 6.56 0.85
CA ALA A 72 12.23 6.14 2.24
C ALA A 72 10.75 6.01 2.62
N SER A 73 9.88 6.91 2.12
CA SER A 73 8.43 6.79 2.34
C SER A 73 7.86 5.54 1.67
N ARG A 74 8.23 5.24 0.43
CA ARG A 74 7.73 4.04 -0.28
C ARG A 74 8.15 2.74 0.39
N ILE A 75 9.41 2.64 0.81
CA ILE A 75 9.91 1.45 1.52
C ILE A 75 9.20 1.31 2.88
N LEU A 76 8.92 2.43 3.57
CA LEU A 76 8.15 2.42 4.81
C LEU A 76 6.71 1.92 4.57
N ASP A 77 6.05 2.38 3.51
CA ASP A 77 4.68 1.93 3.15
C ASP A 77 4.63 0.43 2.86
N GLU A 78 5.72 -0.15 2.34
CA GLU A 78 5.83 -1.57 2.03
C GLU A 78 6.18 -2.43 3.27
N LEU A 79 7.17 -1.99 4.06
CA LEU A 79 7.72 -2.77 5.18
C LEU A 79 7.11 -2.43 6.54
N HIS A 80 6.39 -1.31 6.66
CA HIS A 80 5.79 -0.77 7.90
C HIS A 80 6.78 -0.68 9.07
N ARG A 81 8.01 -0.22 8.77
CA ARG A 81 9.11 -0.06 9.74
C ARG A 81 9.81 1.28 9.52
N PRO A 82 10.48 1.84 10.52
CA PRO A 82 11.34 3.02 10.32
C PRO A 82 12.38 2.76 9.24
N VAL A 83 12.51 3.69 8.28
CA VAL A 83 13.40 3.57 7.12
C VAL A 83 14.35 4.76 7.04
N LEU A 84 15.62 4.47 6.89
CA LEU A 84 16.71 5.43 6.74
C LEU A 84 17.48 5.11 5.45
N VAL A 85 17.30 5.95 4.42
CA VAL A 85 17.99 5.80 3.13
C VAL A 85 19.17 6.76 3.06
N ILE A 86 20.36 6.26 2.82
CA ILE A 86 21.62 7.02 2.84
C ILE A 86 22.24 7.01 1.44
N THR A 87 22.46 8.18 0.85
CA THR A 87 23.29 8.31 -0.34
C THR A 87 24.71 8.65 0.04
N VAL A 88 25.69 7.93 -0.50
CA VAL A 88 27.12 8.12 -0.19
C VAL A 88 27.83 8.75 -1.37
N ASN A 89 28.48 9.91 -1.11
CA ASN A 89 29.31 10.62 -2.08
C ASN A 89 30.56 11.14 -1.38
N ASP A 90 31.71 10.95 -1.96
CA ASP A 90 33.00 11.46 -1.47
C ASP A 90 33.28 11.16 0.03
N GLY A 91 32.91 9.96 0.49
CA GLY A 91 33.11 9.53 1.87
C GLY A 91 32.11 10.09 2.89
N ILE A 92 31.12 10.87 2.44
CA ILE A 92 30.04 11.41 3.26
C ILE A 92 28.70 10.83 2.84
N GLY A 93 27.96 10.29 3.82
CA GLY A 93 26.59 9.86 3.67
C GLY A 93 25.62 11.00 3.99
N LYS A 94 24.61 11.21 3.14
CA LYS A 94 23.42 12.03 3.43
C LYS A 94 22.23 11.14 3.56
N GLY A 95 21.61 11.11 4.73
CA GLY A 95 20.45 10.27 5.05
C GLY A 95 19.14 11.05 5.07
N SER A 96 18.08 10.40 4.64
CA SER A 96 16.71 10.82 4.83
C SER A 96 15.92 9.70 5.49
N CYS A 97 15.16 10.04 6.53
CA CYS A 97 14.43 9.08 7.36
C CYS A 97 12.93 9.29 7.26
N ARG A 98 12.22 8.20 7.39
CA ARG A 98 10.76 8.16 7.61
C ARG A 98 10.47 7.15 8.72
N SER A 99 9.44 7.45 9.51
CA SER A 99 9.10 6.65 10.68
C SER A 99 7.62 6.32 10.77
N ILE A 100 7.31 5.35 11.61
CA ILE A 100 5.96 4.96 12.01
C ILE A 100 5.54 5.72 13.29
N PRO A 101 4.24 5.86 13.59
CA PRO A 101 3.76 6.61 14.76
C PRO A 101 4.34 6.16 16.10
N ALA A 102 4.64 4.87 16.25
CA ALA A 102 5.20 4.30 17.47
C ALA A 102 6.69 4.64 17.70
N PHE A 103 7.43 5.13 16.68
CA PHE A 103 8.88 5.33 16.77
C PHE A 103 9.28 6.79 16.51
N ASN A 104 9.94 7.41 17.48
CA ASN A 104 10.46 8.77 17.33
C ASN A 104 11.85 8.75 16.68
N ILE A 105 11.91 8.98 15.35
CA ILE A 105 13.16 8.91 14.60
C ILE A 105 14.16 10.01 15.00
N TYR A 106 13.67 11.17 15.48
CA TYR A 106 14.54 12.25 15.94
C TYR A 106 15.30 11.84 17.22
N GLU A 107 14.61 11.24 18.20
CA GLU A 107 15.24 10.73 19.42
C GLU A 107 16.21 9.59 19.13
N ALA A 108 15.86 8.70 18.20
CA ALA A 108 16.73 7.64 17.73
C ALA A 108 18.03 8.17 17.11
N LEU A 109 17.95 9.24 16.29
CA LEU A 109 19.16 9.92 15.77
C LEU A 109 19.96 10.62 16.87
N ALA A 110 19.30 11.27 17.82
CA ALA A 110 19.94 11.94 18.94
C ALA A 110 20.73 10.96 19.82
N ALA A 111 20.21 9.75 20.04
CA ALA A 111 20.89 8.67 20.75
C ALA A 111 22.18 8.18 20.05
N GLN A 112 22.33 8.44 18.74
CA GLN A 112 23.49 8.08 17.91
C GLN A 112 24.31 9.29 17.48
N SER A 113 24.15 10.44 18.16
CA SER A 113 24.77 11.71 17.77
C SER A 113 26.29 11.68 17.65
N ASP A 114 26.97 10.78 18.37
CA ASP A 114 28.41 10.57 18.31
C ASP A 114 28.91 10.02 16.96
N LEU A 115 28.05 9.36 16.20
CA LEU A 115 28.35 8.83 14.87
C LEU A 115 28.01 9.82 13.75
N LEU A 116 27.19 10.83 14.04
CA LEU A 116 26.62 11.75 13.06
C LEU A 116 27.44 13.02 12.97
N ILE A 117 27.51 13.61 11.76
CA ILE A 117 28.09 14.95 11.54
C ILE A 117 27.07 16.03 11.92
N GLN A 118 25.82 15.81 11.50
CA GLN A 118 24.67 16.65 11.82
C GLN A 118 23.37 15.88 11.61
N PHE A 119 22.32 16.26 12.32
CA PHE A 119 20.98 15.73 12.13
C PHE A 119 19.92 16.76 12.49
N GLY A 120 18.70 16.54 12.02
CA GLY A 120 17.56 17.42 12.33
C GLY A 120 16.26 16.87 11.74
N GLY A 121 15.15 17.27 12.31
CA GLY A 121 13.83 16.83 11.88
C GLY A 121 12.83 16.78 13.01
N HIS A 122 11.82 15.92 12.84
CA HIS A 122 10.72 15.69 13.75
C HIS A 122 10.49 14.20 13.98
N LYS A 123 9.54 13.86 14.83
CA LYS A 123 9.19 12.46 15.17
C LYS A 123 9.06 11.54 13.95
N MET A 124 8.38 11.98 12.88
CA MET A 124 8.02 11.14 11.73
C MET A 124 9.00 11.23 10.56
N ALA A 125 9.81 12.28 10.48
CA ALA A 125 10.73 12.50 9.37
C ALA A 125 11.94 13.31 9.82
N ALA A 126 13.12 12.87 9.41
CA ALA A 126 14.38 13.54 9.75
C ALA A 126 15.39 13.38 8.62
N GLY A 127 16.45 14.16 8.69
CA GLY A 127 17.61 14.07 7.82
C GLY A 127 18.90 14.13 8.65
N PHE A 128 19.97 13.53 8.12
CA PHE A 128 21.26 13.52 8.80
C PHE A 128 22.42 13.45 7.79
N SER A 129 23.60 13.72 8.28
CA SER A 129 24.87 13.45 7.58
C SER A 129 25.78 12.62 8.45
N ILE A 130 26.50 11.70 7.84
CA ILE A 130 27.36 10.71 8.52
C ILE A 130 28.61 10.46 7.69
N LYS A 131 29.72 10.11 8.32
CA LYS A 131 30.87 9.59 7.58
C LYS A 131 30.59 8.18 7.08
N ALA A 132 31.02 7.85 5.86
CA ALA A 132 30.78 6.53 5.26
C ALA A 132 31.33 5.38 6.14
N GLU A 133 32.46 5.60 6.82
CA GLU A 133 33.08 4.64 7.73
C GLU A 133 32.22 4.29 8.95
N ASN A 134 31.28 5.16 9.34
CA ASN A 134 30.41 4.96 10.50
C ASN A 134 29.06 4.29 10.15
N ILE A 135 28.74 4.10 8.88
CA ILE A 135 27.40 3.62 8.45
C ILE A 135 27.09 2.23 9.02
N GLU A 136 28.06 1.33 9.03
CA GLU A 136 27.83 -0.04 9.51
C GLU A 136 27.54 -0.07 11.03
N GLU A 137 28.32 0.68 11.82
CA GLU A 137 28.07 0.80 13.26
C GLU A 137 26.75 1.51 13.54
N PHE A 138 26.43 2.55 12.76
CA PHE A 138 25.15 3.26 12.86
C PHE A 138 23.96 2.33 12.56
N ARG A 139 24.02 1.50 11.52
CA ARG A 139 23.00 0.51 11.19
C ARG A 139 22.75 -0.45 12.35
N LYS A 140 23.81 -0.99 12.92
CA LYS A 140 23.74 -1.90 14.04
C LYS A 140 23.07 -1.25 15.25
N ARG A 141 23.59 -0.09 15.69
CA ARG A 141 23.05 0.62 16.87
C ARG A 141 21.63 1.12 16.67
N MET A 142 21.28 1.58 15.46
CA MET A 142 19.92 2.01 15.14
C MET A 142 18.93 0.85 15.25
N ASN A 143 19.32 -0.35 14.78
CA ASN A 143 18.48 -1.53 14.90
C ASN A 143 18.38 -2.04 16.35
N GLU A 144 19.45 -1.96 17.14
CA GLU A 144 19.42 -2.24 18.58
C GLU A 144 18.48 -1.28 19.32
N TYR A 145 18.61 0.01 19.06
CA TYR A 145 17.70 1.04 19.61
C TYR A 145 16.25 0.78 19.23
N ALA A 146 15.98 0.44 17.95
CA ALA A 146 14.64 0.12 17.50
C ALA A 146 14.06 -1.12 18.21
N LYS A 147 14.84 -2.17 18.44
CA LYS A 147 14.41 -3.36 19.20
C LYS A 147 14.06 -3.09 20.66
N GLU A 148 14.66 -2.06 21.26
CA GLU A 148 14.33 -1.64 22.63
C GLU A 148 13.05 -0.81 22.72
N HIS A 149 12.66 -0.16 21.62
CA HIS A 149 11.57 0.83 21.60
C HIS A 149 10.37 0.43 20.72
N LEU A 150 10.44 -0.67 19.99
CA LEU A 150 9.38 -1.20 19.14
C LEU A 150 9.14 -2.67 19.41
N THR A 151 7.89 -3.06 19.29
CA THR A 151 7.45 -4.45 19.21
C THR A 151 7.07 -4.81 17.77
N GLU A 152 6.93 -6.10 17.45
CA GLU A 152 6.43 -6.51 16.12
C GLU A 152 4.98 -6.01 15.89
N GLU A 153 4.20 -5.84 16.94
CA GLU A 153 2.82 -5.32 16.87
C GLU A 153 2.79 -3.84 16.43
N ASP A 154 3.76 -3.04 16.83
CA ASP A 154 3.90 -1.63 16.42
C ASP A 154 4.21 -1.49 14.91
N CYS A 155 4.73 -2.56 14.29
CA CYS A 155 5.04 -2.63 12.87
C CYS A 155 3.85 -3.15 12.02
N ILE A 156 2.71 -3.42 12.62
CA ILE A 156 1.49 -3.82 11.91
C ILE A 156 0.69 -2.57 11.56
N PRO A 157 0.37 -2.33 10.26
CA PRO A 157 -0.45 -1.19 9.89
C PRO A 157 -1.87 -1.32 10.46
N VAL A 158 -2.34 -0.27 11.11
CA VAL A 158 -3.68 -0.18 11.69
C VAL A 158 -4.50 0.85 10.92
N LEU A 159 -5.73 0.52 10.60
CA LEU A 159 -6.71 1.44 10.04
C LEU A 159 -7.78 1.72 11.10
N ASP A 160 -7.90 2.98 11.51
CA ASP A 160 -8.96 3.42 12.41
C ASP A 160 -10.26 3.56 11.60
N ILE A 161 -11.25 2.74 11.95
CA ILE A 161 -12.54 2.68 11.26
C ILE A 161 -13.57 3.38 12.13
N GLU A 162 -14.21 4.45 11.60
CA GLU A 162 -15.22 5.20 12.32
C GLU A 162 -16.50 4.39 12.54
N GLU A 163 -16.96 3.70 11.50
CA GLU A 163 -18.16 2.88 11.59
C GLU A 163 -18.21 1.78 10.51
N VAL A 164 -18.91 0.69 10.85
CA VAL A 164 -19.25 -0.38 9.91
C VAL A 164 -20.65 -0.13 9.36
N ILE A 165 -20.76 0.25 8.09
CA ILE A 165 -22.02 0.62 7.45
C ILE A 165 -22.33 -0.27 6.25
N PRO A 166 -23.58 -0.68 6.03
CA PRO A 166 -23.98 -1.37 4.80
C PRO A 166 -23.81 -0.45 3.57
N VAL A 167 -23.35 -1.00 2.44
CA VAL A 167 -23.11 -0.22 1.22
C VAL A 167 -24.37 0.45 0.69
N GLU A 168 -25.55 -0.13 0.95
CA GLU A 168 -26.85 0.41 0.55
C GLU A 168 -27.22 1.74 1.24
N LYS A 169 -26.55 2.05 2.35
CA LYS A 169 -26.71 3.34 3.06
C LYS A 169 -25.82 4.44 2.51
N LEU A 170 -24.88 4.13 1.64
CA LEU A 170 -23.95 5.07 1.03
C LEU A 170 -24.64 5.84 -0.11
N THR A 171 -25.50 6.78 0.23
CA THR A 171 -26.14 7.67 -0.73
C THR A 171 -25.27 8.88 -1.05
N VAL A 172 -25.52 9.55 -2.18
CA VAL A 172 -24.86 10.82 -2.54
C VAL A 172 -25.03 11.86 -1.43
N ASP A 173 -26.23 11.97 -0.85
CA ASP A 173 -26.50 12.91 0.24
C ASP A 173 -25.72 12.58 1.50
N PHE A 174 -25.56 11.28 1.82
CA PHE A 174 -24.71 10.86 2.94
C PHE A 174 -23.26 11.29 2.70
N VAL A 175 -22.70 11.00 1.52
CA VAL A 175 -21.30 11.37 1.21
C VAL A 175 -21.10 12.87 1.22
N LYS A 176 -22.04 13.67 0.66
CA LYS A 176 -22.01 15.14 0.75
C LYS A 176 -22.05 15.65 2.19
N SER A 177 -22.74 14.97 3.08
CA SER A 177 -22.79 15.38 4.49
C SER A 177 -21.44 15.27 5.19
N LEU A 178 -20.49 14.44 4.68
CA LEU A 178 -19.14 14.32 5.22
C LEU A 178 -18.29 15.57 4.95
N ASP A 179 -18.67 16.42 4.01
CA ASP A 179 -18.02 17.72 3.75
C ASP A 179 -18.07 18.65 4.98
N LEU A 180 -19.03 18.41 5.91
CA LEU A 180 -19.10 19.12 7.19
C LEU A 180 -17.90 18.86 8.10
N LEU A 181 -17.13 17.79 7.84
CA LEU A 181 -15.91 17.46 8.59
C LEU A 181 -14.69 18.19 8.05
N GLU A 182 -14.79 18.86 6.91
CA GLU A 182 -13.68 19.62 6.33
C GLU A 182 -13.31 20.87 7.14
N PRO A 183 -12.03 21.30 7.12
CA PRO A 183 -10.94 20.75 6.32
C PRO A 183 -10.30 19.50 6.95
N CYS A 184 -10.15 18.45 6.15
CA CYS A 184 -9.44 17.25 6.57
C CYS A 184 -7.92 17.41 6.43
N GLY A 185 -7.15 16.76 7.30
CA GLY A 185 -5.69 16.83 7.33
C GLY A 185 -5.07 15.88 8.36
N CYS A 186 -3.85 16.20 8.81
CA CYS A 186 -3.05 15.33 9.68
C CYS A 186 -3.76 14.98 11.02
N ASP A 187 -4.37 16.00 11.66
CA ASP A 187 -5.05 15.84 12.97
C ASP A 187 -6.57 15.70 12.84
N ASN A 188 -7.09 15.70 11.61
CA ASN A 188 -8.48 15.48 11.27
C ASN A 188 -8.55 14.65 9.97
N PRO A 189 -8.23 13.35 10.00
CA PRO A 189 -8.22 12.52 8.82
C PRO A 189 -9.63 12.35 8.23
N LYS A 190 -9.71 12.04 6.94
CA LYS A 190 -10.98 11.64 6.33
C LYS A 190 -11.50 10.38 7.01
N PRO A 191 -12.80 10.31 7.31
CA PRO A 191 -13.37 9.13 7.96
C PRO A 191 -13.25 7.89 7.09
N LEU A 192 -12.80 6.79 7.68
CA LEU A 192 -12.79 5.47 7.08
C LEU A 192 -14.02 4.69 7.54
N PHE A 193 -14.66 4.05 6.59
CA PHE A 193 -15.78 3.16 6.85
C PHE A 193 -15.42 1.74 6.48
N ALA A 194 -16.09 0.78 7.09
CA ALA A 194 -16.04 -0.61 6.68
C ALA A 194 -17.42 -1.12 6.27
N SER A 195 -17.44 -2.09 5.38
CA SER A 195 -18.64 -2.86 5.07
C SER A 195 -18.28 -4.33 4.98
N ASN A 196 -19.16 -5.18 5.47
CA ASN A 196 -18.90 -6.62 5.58
C ASN A 196 -19.81 -7.41 4.66
N ASN A 197 -19.31 -8.57 4.22
CA ASN A 197 -20.06 -9.58 3.46
C ASN A 197 -20.71 -9.05 2.19
N ILE A 198 -19.97 -8.25 1.42
CA ILE A 198 -20.45 -7.66 0.18
C ILE A 198 -20.12 -8.58 -0.98
N PHE A 199 -21.10 -8.84 -1.84
CA PHE A 199 -20.90 -9.63 -3.04
C PHE A 199 -20.13 -8.84 -4.11
N VAL A 200 -19.15 -9.48 -4.74
CA VAL A 200 -18.35 -8.94 -5.85
C VAL A 200 -18.96 -9.37 -7.17
N GLU A 201 -19.59 -8.47 -7.88
CA GLU A 201 -20.18 -8.75 -9.21
C GLU A 201 -19.09 -8.82 -10.29
N THR A 202 -18.20 -7.83 -10.33
CA THR A 202 -17.05 -7.81 -11.26
C THR A 202 -15.77 -7.41 -10.55
N ALA A 203 -14.64 -7.93 -11.05
CA ALA A 203 -13.32 -7.64 -10.47
C ALA A 203 -12.26 -7.65 -11.58
N ARG A 204 -11.49 -6.56 -11.71
CA ARG A 204 -10.45 -6.44 -12.75
C ARG A 204 -9.36 -5.44 -12.39
N TYR A 205 -8.20 -5.64 -12.93
CA TYR A 205 -7.16 -4.61 -12.94
C TYR A 205 -7.46 -3.51 -13.95
N ILE A 206 -7.12 -2.27 -13.60
CA ILE A 206 -7.24 -1.07 -14.42
C ILE A 206 -5.90 -0.31 -14.49
N GLY A 207 -5.79 0.62 -15.43
CA GLY A 207 -4.57 1.36 -15.72
C GLY A 207 -3.68 0.66 -16.75
N ALA A 208 -2.79 1.41 -17.40
CA ALA A 208 -1.91 0.90 -18.45
C ALA A 208 -0.93 -0.17 -17.93
N ASP A 209 -0.50 -0.04 -16.69
CA ASP A 209 0.44 -0.92 -15.99
C ASP A 209 -0.24 -1.97 -15.09
N LYS A 210 -1.59 -2.03 -15.11
CA LYS A 210 -2.41 -2.97 -14.31
C LYS A 210 -2.08 -2.94 -12.81
N ARG A 211 -1.74 -1.78 -12.26
CA ARG A 211 -1.42 -1.63 -10.84
C ARG A 211 -2.61 -1.32 -9.95
N HIS A 212 -3.70 -0.88 -10.54
CA HIS A 212 -4.89 -0.50 -9.80
C HIS A 212 -5.95 -1.57 -9.99
N PHE A 213 -6.77 -1.75 -8.99
CA PHE A 213 -7.82 -2.74 -9.00
C PHE A 213 -9.18 -2.07 -8.89
N LYS A 214 -10.14 -2.51 -9.69
CA LYS A 214 -11.53 -2.04 -9.65
C LYS A 214 -12.45 -3.23 -9.52
N CYS A 215 -13.42 -3.13 -8.63
CA CYS A 215 -14.52 -4.07 -8.53
C CYS A 215 -15.85 -3.35 -8.45
N GLN A 216 -16.91 -4.04 -8.83
CA GLN A 216 -18.29 -3.63 -8.63
C GLN A 216 -18.89 -4.49 -7.53
N LEU A 217 -19.45 -3.82 -6.54
CA LEU A 217 -19.95 -4.41 -5.31
C LEU A 217 -21.46 -4.29 -5.23
N GLY A 218 -22.12 -5.33 -4.77
CA GLY A 218 -23.58 -5.39 -4.67
C GLY A 218 -24.20 -6.49 -5.52
N LYS A 219 -25.52 -6.45 -5.68
CA LYS A 219 -26.29 -7.42 -6.49
C LYS A 219 -27.32 -6.69 -7.34
N ASN A 220 -27.58 -7.23 -8.53
CA ASN A 220 -28.57 -6.71 -9.48
C ASN A 220 -28.26 -5.28 -9.97
N SER A 221 -29.19 -4.33 -9.79
CA SER A 221 -29.10 -2.96 -10.30
C SER A 221 -28.33 -2.01 -9.38
N ASP A 222 -28.12 -2.39 -8.12
CA ASP A 222 -27.57 -1.51 -7.08
C ASP A 222 -26.07 -1.82 -6.89
N LEU A 223 -25.29 -1.54 -7.95
CA LEU A 223 -23.85 -1.75 -7.95
C LEU A 223 -23.13 -0.46 -7.59
N ILE A 224 -22.15 -0.60 -6.69
CA ILE A 224 -21.23 0.47 -6.32
C ILE A 224 -19.83 0.17 -6.84
N ASP A 225 -19.18 1.15 -7.45
CA ASP A 225 -17.79 1.03 -7.91
C ASP A 225 -16.84 1.18 -6.74
N ALA A 226 -15.88 0.27 -6.63
CA ALA A 226 -14.81 0.33 -5.64
C ALA A 226 -13.45 0.26 -6.34
N ILE A 227 -12.55 1.18 -6.00
CA ILE A 227 -11.21 1.27 -6.59
C ILE A 227 -10.17 1.12 -5.48
N PHE A 228 -9.21 0.24 -5.71
CA PHE A 228 -8.03 0.09 -4.86
C PHE A 228 -6.80 0.55 -5.65
N TRP A 229 -6.35 1.76 -5.34
CA TRP A 229 -5.17 2.35 -5.97
C TRP A 229 -3.90 1.64 -5.50
N GLY A 230 -3.07 1.18 -6.44
CA GLY A 230 -1.82 0.52 -6.09
C GLY A 230 -1.97 -0.86 -5.46
N ALA A 231 -3.08 -1.55 -5.69
CA ALA A 231 -3.36 -2.86 -5.10
C ALA A 231 -2.27 -3.93 -5.34
N GLY A 232 -1.52 -3.80 -6.45
CA GLY A 232 -0.45 -4.74 -6.79
C GLY A 232 -0.97 -6.16 -7.07
N GLU A 233 -0.06 -7.13 -7.05
CA GLU A 233 -0.36 -8.56 -7.09
C GLU A 233 -0.11 -9.18 -5.70
N PRO A 234 -0.87 -10.20 -5.27
CA PRO A 234 -1.95 -10.89 -5.98
C PRO A 234 -3.27 -10.09 -6.01
N GLN A 235 -4.17 -10.46 -6.93
CA GLN A 235 -5.50 -9.86 -7.05
C GLN A 235 -6.27 -9.94 -5.72
N PRO A 236 -6.78 -8.81 -5.18
CA PRO A 236 -7.39 -8.77 -3.85
C PRO A 236 -8.65 -9.64 -3.70
N CYS A 237 -9.49 -9.71 -4.73
CA CYS A 237 -10.71 -10.54 -4.75
C CYS A 237 -11.10 -10.89 -6.20
N ARG A 238 -12.07 -11.78 -6.37
CA ARG A 238 -12.59 -12.23 -7.66
C ARG A 238 -14.10 -12.02 -7.75
N ALA A 239 -14.63 -11.95 -8.97
CA ALA A 239 -16.06 -12.01 -9.16
C ALA A 239 -16.64 -13.28 -8.53
N GLY A 240 -17.75 -13.15 -7.79
CA GLY A 240 -18.39 -14.21 -7.04
C GLY A 240 -17.93 -14.35 -5.58
N ASP A 241 -16.88 -13.64 -5.18
CA ASP A 241 -16.46 -13.62 -3.76
C ASP A 241 -17.42 -12.76 -2.92
N ASN A 242 -17.51 -13.06 -1.63
CA ASN A 242 -17.98 -12.11 -0.63
C ASN A 242 -16.77 -11.51 0.09
N ILE A 243 -16.77 -10.19 0.26
CA ILE A 243 -15.64 -9.47 0.83
C ILE A 243 -16.04 -8.57 1.99
N ASN A 244 -15.07 -8.29 2.84
CA ASN A 244 -15.10 -7.18 3.77
C ASN A 244 -14.15 -6.11 3.23
N ILE A 245 -14.55 -4.84 3.24
CA ILE A 245 -13.73 -3.74 2.74
C ILE A 245 -13.63 -2.61 3.75
N VAL A 246 -12.50 -1.91 3.72
CA VAL A 246 -12.31 -0.61 4.37
C VAL A 246 -12.11 0.43 3.27
N PHE A 247 -12.81 1.56 3.37
CA PHE A 247 -12.84 2.54 2.29
C PHE A 247 -13.12 3.96 2.77
N GLU A 248 -12.73 4.93 1.93
CA GLU A 248 -13.23 6.30 1.92
C GLU A 248 -14.31 6.40 0.84
N PRO A 249 -15.54 6.85 1.14
CA PRO A 249 -16.52 7.14 0.11
C PRO A 249 -16.24 8.49 -0.54
N GLU A 250 -16.38 8.59 -1.85
CA GLU A 250 -16.30 9.84 -2.60
C GLU A 250 -17.41 9.95 -3.65
N ILE A 251 -17.66 11.16 -4.13
CA ILE A 251 -18.59 11.40 -5.23
C ILE A 251 -17.79 11.47 -6.52
N HIS A 252 -18.17 10.64 -7.47
CA HIS A 252 -17.61 10.65 -8.81
C HIS A 252 -18.61 11.23 -9.80
N GLU A 253 -18.19 12.29 -10.49
CA GLU A 253 -19.01 13.03 -11.46
C GLU A 253 -18.78 12.51 -12.90
N TRP A 254 -19.39 11.40 -13.26
CA TRP A 254 -19.35 10.84 -14.61
C TRP A 254 -20.74 10.40 -15.03
N TYR A 255 -21.36 11.14 -15.95
CA TYR A 255 -22.78 10.98 -16.33
C TYR A 255 -23.77 11.11 -15.16
N GLY A 256 -23.49 12.02 -14.22
CA GLY A 256 -24.20 12.23 -12.98
C GLY A 256 -23.35 11.94 -11.74
N GLU A 257 -23.89 12.28 -10.57
CA GLU A 257 -23.19 12.03 -9.30
C GLU A 257 -23.42 10.58 -8.86
N HIS A 258 -22.33 9.86 -8.60
CA HIS A 258 -22.35 8.49 -8.10
C HIS A 258 -21.41 8.35 -6.93
N VAL A 259 -21.77 7.50 -5.97
CA VAL A 259 -20.83 7.13 -4.90
C VAL A 259 -19.83 6.12 -5.44
N GLN A 260 -18.56 6.38 -5.17
CA GLN A 260 -17.44 5.51 -5.44
C GLN A 260 -16.68 5.24 -4.13
N LEU A 261 -16.17 4.03 -3.97
CA LEU A 261 -15.41 3.64 -2.77
C LEU A 261 -13.92 3.59 -3.10
N ILE A 262 -13.12 4.37 -2.39
CA ILE A 262 -11.66 4.30 -2.46
C ILE A 262 -11.18 3.32 -1.40
N CYS A 263 -10.89 2.09 -1.81
CA CYS A 263 -10.51 1.01 -0.91
C CYS A 263 -9.14 1.25 -0.29
N LYS A 264 -9.04 0.94 1.01
CA LYS A 264 -7.78 0.90 1.78
C LYS A 264 -7.38 -0.53 2.12
N ASP A 265 -8.36 -1.41 2.34
CA ASP A 265 -8.13 -2.85 2.57
C ASP A 265 -9.30 -3.66 2.01
N ILE A 266 -9.02 -4.85 1.51
CA ILE A 266 -10.00 -5.82 1.02
C ILE A 266 -9.64 -7.18 1.58
N ARG A 267 -10.60 -7.82 2.27
CA ARG A 267 -10.47 -9.17 2.81
C ARG A 267 -11.58 -10.05 2.29
N VAL A 268 -11.22 -11.11 1.60
CA VAL A 268 -12.18 -12.13 1.14
C VAL A 268 -12.73 -12.86 2.37
N ASP A 269 -14.04 -12.89 2.52
CA ASP A 269 -14.67 -13.74 3.54
C ASP A 269 -14.46 -15.21 3.11
N LYS A 270 -13.69 -15.95 3.89
CA LYS A 270 -13.41 -17.36 3.64
C LYS A 270 -14.65 -18.25 3.79
N LYS A 271 -15.76 -17.74 4.31
CA LYS A 271 -17.05 -18.40 4.26
C LYS A 271 -17.66 -18.24 2.87
N ARG A 272 -17.11 -18.94 1.88
CA ARG A 272 -17.80 -19.11 0.59
C ARG A 272 -19.18 -19.68 0.86
N ILE A 273 -20.23 -18.96 0.41
CA ILE A 273 -21.55 -19.56 0.32
C ILE A 273 -21.42 -20.66 -0.73
N ILE A 274 -21.42 -21.90 -0.29
CA ILE A 274 -21.40 -23.07 -1.17
C ILE A 274 -22.69 -23.05 -1.98
N THR A 275 -22.60 -22.49 -3.18
CA THR A 275 -23.74 -22.44 -4.09
C THR A 275 -23.99 -23.83 -4.72
N ARG A 276 -25.25 -24.07 -5.16
CA ARG A 276 -25.58 -25.28 -5.95
C ARG A 276 -24.68 -25.44 -7.18
N ASP A 277 -24.30 -24.32 -7.81
CA ASP A 277 -23.41 -24.33 -8.99
C ASP A 277 -21.98 -24.72 -8.64
N PHE A 278 -21.44 -24.23 -7.51
CA PHE A 278 -20.15 -24.67 -6.99
C PHE A 278 -20.15 -26.17 -6.70
N LEU A 279 -21.17 -26.68 -6.00
CA LEU A 279 -21.31 -28.12 -5.74
C LEU A 279 -21.42 -28.94 -7.04
N ALA A 280 -22.13 -28.42 -8.03
CA ALA A 280 -22.26 -29.06 -9.34
C ALA A 280 -20.93 -29.10 -10.11
N ASP A 281 -20.11 -28.05 -10.00
CA ASP A 281 -18.77 -27.98 -10.60
C ASP A 281 -17.80 -28.94 -9.90
N VAL A 282 -17.78 -28.95 -8.57
CA VAL A 282 -16.99 -29.90 -7.77
C VAL A 282 -17.39 -31.32 -8.14
N TYR A 283 -18.70 -31.62 -8.17
CA TYR A 283 -19.21 -32.94 -8.54
C TYR A 283 -18.81 -33.38 -9.96
N ARG A 284 -18.93 -32.48 -10.95
CA ARG A 284 -18.51 -32.75 -12.34
C ARG A 284 -17.03 -33.09 -12.44
N LYS A 285 -16.19 -32.36 -11.69
CA LYS A 285 -14.73 -32.59 -11.67
C LYS A 285 -14.36 -33.85 -10.90
N ILE A 286 -14.97 -34.11 -9.75
CA ILE A 286 -14.83 -35.39 -9.04
C ILE A 286 -15.16 -36.53 -9.98
N ARG A 287 -16.28 -36.48 -10.71
CA ARG A 287 -16.70 -37.51 -11.66
C ARG A 287 -15.73 -37.72 -12.84
N SER A 288 -15.03 -36.65 -13.25
CA SER A 288 -14.01 -36.74 -14.29
C SER A 288 -12.70 -37.38 -13.78
N ILE A 289 -12.38 -37.23 -12.50
CA ILE A 289 -11.19 -37.75 -11.83
C ILE A 289 -11.39 -39.21 -11.41
N LEU A 290 -12.61 -39.57 -10.97
CA LEU A 290 -12.99 -40.89 -10.48
C LEU A 290 -13.29 -41.94 -11.59
N ARG A 291 -12.75 -41.77 -12.79
CA ARG A 291 -12.81 -42.82 -13.81
C ARG A 291 -12.03 -44.09 -13.40
N GLU A 292 -11.18 -43.99 -12.40
CA GLU A 292 -10.48 -45.09 -11.74
C GLU A 292 -10.59 -44.95 -10.21
N PRO A 293 -10.64 -46.07 -9.44
CA PRO A 293 -10.69 -46.00 -7.98
C PRO A 293 -9.42 -45.33 -7.42
N ARG A 294 -9.55 -44.23 -6.74
CA ARG A 294 -8.47 -43.49 -6.10
C ARG A 294 -8.80 -43.22 -4.63
N LEU A 295 -7.77 -43.04 -3.80
CA LEU A 295 -7.93 -42.66 -2.40
C LEU A 295 -8.48 -41.23 -2.29
N ALA A 296 -9.27 -40.96 -1.26
CA ALA A 296 -9.90 -39.63 -1.03
C ALA A 296 -8.88 -38.50 -0.98
N GLU A 297 -7.69 -38.75 -0.41
CA GLU A 297 -6.59 -37.75 -0.35
C GLU A 297 -6.02 -37.43 -1.74
N ASP A 298 -5.94 -38.40 -2.65
CA ASP A 298 -5.50 -38.15 -4.03
C ASP A 298 -6.52 -37.31 -4.81
N VAL A 299 -7.81 -37.53 -4.58
CA VAL A 299 -8.89 -36.75 -5.17
C VAL A 299 -8.83 -35.31 -4.67
N LYS A 300 -8.62 -35.11 -3.36
CA LYS A 300 -8.48 -33.80 -2.75
C LYS A 300 -7.29 -33.04 -3.35
N ARG A 301 -6.12 -33.66 -3.44
CA ARG A 301 -4.92 -33.05 -4.04
C ARG A 301 -5.14 -32.67 -5.50
N LEU A 302 -5.73 -33.54 -6.32
CA LEU A 302 -5.99 -33.26 -7.74
C LEU A 302 -7.03 -32.16 -7.95
N LEU A 303 -8.01 -32.02 -7.05
CA LEU A 303 -8.96 -30.91 -7.05
C LEU A 303 -8.28 -29.60 -6.69
N THR A 304 -7.38 -29.57 -5.72
CA THR A 304 -6.64 -28.37 -5.30
C THR A 304 -5.66 -27.91 -6.38
N GLU A 305 -4.84 -28.82 -6.92
CA GLU A 305 -3.79 -28.50 -7.89
C GLU A 305 -4.33 -28.15 -9.29
N GLY A 306 -5.43 -28.77 -9.71
CA GLY A 306 -5.94 -28.66 -11.09
C GLY A 306 -7.04 -27.61 -11.30
N THR A 307 -7.60 -26.99 -10.23
CA THR A 307 -8.81 -26.17 -10.36
C THR A 307 -8.77 -24.83 -9.63
N GLY A 308 -7.78 -24.61 -8.78
CA GLY A 308 -7.69 -23.43 -7.93
C GLY A 308 -8.75 -23.37 -6.81
N PHE A 309 -9.40 -24.49 -6.49
CA PHE A 309 -10.26 -24.58 -5.31
C PHE A 309 -9.42 -24.65 -4.04
N ASP A 310 -9.85 -23.97 -2.98
CA ASP A 310 -9.23 -24.07 -1.66
C ASP A 310 -9.48 -25.45 -1.04
N ALA A 311 -8.48 -26.01 -0.35
CA ALA A 311 -8.59 -27.30 0.32
C ALA A 311 -9.74 -27.36 1.35
N ALA A 312 -10.01 -26.25 2.04
CA ALA A 312 -11.09 -26.12 3.00
C ALA A 312 -12.48 -26.15 2.33
N ASP A 313 -12.63 -25.56 1.14
CA ASP A 313 -13.87 -25.58 0.36
C ASP A 313 -14.19 -26.98 -0.14
N ILE A 314 -13.14 -27.74 -0.49
CA ILE A 314 -13.26 -29.13 -0.94
C ILE A 314 -13.69 -30.06 0.22
N ASP A 315 -13.14 -29.86 1.42
CA ASP A 315 -13.52 -30.64 2.60
C ASP A 315 -15.01 -30.45 2.97
N ILE A 316 -15.52 -29.23 2.86
CA ILE A 316 -16.93 -28.95 3.11
C ILE A 316 -17.83 -29.53 2.01
N ALA A 317 -17.36 -29.56 0.75
CA ALA A 317 -18.12 -30.11 -0.36
C ALA A 317 -18.13 -31.67 -0.38
N LEU A 318 -17.15 -32.29 0.26
CA LEU A 318 -17.02 -33.77 0.37
C LEU A 318 -17.65 -34.32 1.64
N ALA A 319 -17.97 -33.50 2.65
CA ALA A 319 -18.67 -33.84 3.88
C ALA A 319 -20.19 -33.86 3.67
#